data_7e4a6ab76c992498e7b647bf1e7701b0
#
_entry.id   7e4a6ab76c992498e7b647bf1e7701b0
#
_cell.length_a   1.000
_cell.length_b   1.000
_cell.length_c   1.000
_cell.angle_alpha   90.00
_cell.angle_beta   90.00
_cell.angle_gamma   90.00
#
_symmetry.space_group_name_H-M   'P 1'
#
loop_
_entity.id
_entity.type
_entity.pdbx_description
1 polymer ?
#
loop_
_entity_poly.entity_id
_entity_poly.type
_entity_poly.pdbx_seq_one_letter_code
_entity_poly.pdbx_strand_id
1 'polypeptide(L)'
;MVETLPPIVKSIEVPCGAQKAFGIFVEGMPNWWPLDQRSISIMRNGAPPSALKIDARQGGRIVEIGPDGEEHHWGTIRTYDPCHRLKLDFHMGLSPETASLVEVVFHEISPNLTKVVLTQSRWEAFGDLARDMYGGYGSSWAMIFEEGYGAACAA
;
A
#
# COMPACT_ATOMS: atom_id res chain seq x y z
N MET A 1 -3.38 -15.34 -23.58
CA MET A 1 -2.81 -13.98 -23.64
C MET A 1 -3.26 -13.21 -22.39
N VAL A 2 -2.31 -12.59 -21.71
CA VAL A 2 -2.63 -11.77 -20.53
C VAL A 2 -3.08 -10.39 -20.98
N GLU A 3 -4.19 -9.93 -20.40
CA GLU A 3 -4.73 -8.61 -20.71
C GLU A 3 -3.91 -7.52 -19.99
N THR A 4 -3.57 -6.46 -20.71
CA THR A 4 -2.91 -5.29 -20.12
C THR A 4 -3.99 -4.30 -19.67
N LEU A 5 -4.03 -4.03 -18.37
CA LEU A 5 -4.98 -3.09 -17.78
C LEU A 5 -4.29 -1.75 -17.49
N PRO A 6 -5.01 -0.63 -17.58
CA PRO A 6 -4.41 0.68 -17.31
C PRO A 6 -4.04 0.81 -15.82
N PRO A 7 -3.05 1.66 -15.49
CA PRO A 7 -2.73 1.91 -14.08
C PRO A 7 -3.91 2.50 -13.32
N ILE A 8 -4.03 2.16 -12.04
CA ILE A 8 -4.92 2.87 -11.14
C ILE A 8 -4.11 4.02 -10.54
N VAL A 9 -4.63 5.24 -10.65
CA VAL A 9 -3.96 6.44 -10.12
C VAL A 9 -4.89 7.11 -9.13
N LYS A 10 -4.41 7.32 -7.90
CA LYS A 10 -5.11 8.05 -6.84
C LYS A 10 -4.22 9.18 -6.35
N SER A 11 -4.83 10.33 -6.09
CA SER A 11 -4.10 11.53 -5.68
C SER A 11 -4.88 12.24 -4.58
N ILE A 12 -4.18 12.62 -3.51
CA ILE A 12 -4.74 13.44 -2.44
C ILE A 12 -3.74 14.51 -2.02
N GLU A 13 -4.25 15.58 -1.43
CA GLU A 13 -3.43 16.57 -0.76
C GLU A 13 -3.57 16.39 0.74
N VAL A 14 -2.45 16.39 1.46
CA VAL A 14 -2.43 16.18 2.91
C VAL A 14 -1.83 17.39 3.61
N PRO A 15 -2.38 17.77 4.79
CA PRO A 15 -2.01 19.03 5.47
C PRO A 15 -0.73 18.91 6.29
N CYS A 16 0.34 18.43 5.67
CA CYS A 16 1.66 18.32 6.31
C CYS A 16 2.75 18.31 5.23
N GLY A 17 4.00 18.53 5.64
CA GLY A 17 5.13 18.48 4.73
C GLY A 17 5.47 17.07 4.30
N ALA A 18 6.33 16.95 3.29
CA ALA A 18 6.66 15.67 2.67
C ALA A 18 7.34 14.69 3.62
N GLN A 19 8.17 15.18 4.53
CA GLN A 19 8.83 14.32 5.51
C GLN A 19 7.83 13.62 6.40
N LYS A 20 6.86 14.36 6.93
CA LYS A 20 5.81 13.80 7.77
C LYS A 20 4.89 12.89 6.97
N ALA A 21 4.49 13.32 5.76
CA ALA A 21 3.63 12.54 4.87
C ALA A 21 4.26 11.18 4.54
N PHE A 22 5.56 11.18 4.23
CA PHE A 22 6.30 9.96 3.92
C PHE A 22 6.38 9.03 5.14
N GLY A 23 6.73 9.58 6.30
CA GLY A 23 6.84 8.80 7.54
C GLY A 23 5.51 8.16 7.96
N ILE A 24 4.42 8.92 7.86
CA ILE A 24 3.08 8.39 8.15
C ILE A 24 2.74 7.27 7.19
N PHE A 25 3.05 7.42 5.90
CA PHE A 25 2.75 6.38 4.92
C PHE A 25 3.48 5.08 5.24
N VAL A 26 4.79 5.13 5.44
CA VAL A 26 5.62 3.92 5.60
C VAL A 26 5.57 3.41 7.02
N GLU A 27 6.12 4.17 7.96
CA GLU A 27 6.25 3.72 9.35
C GLU A 27 4.92 3.70 10.08
N GLY A 28 4.00 4.60 9.70
CA GLY A 28 2.68 4.68 10.28
C GLY A 28 1.63 3.76 9.67
N MET A 29 1.98 2.98 8.64
CA MET A 29 1.03 2.12 7.94
C MET A 29 0.22 1.20 8.87
N PRO A 30 0.79 0.60 9.92
CA PRO A 30 0.00 -0.20 10.85
C PRO A 30 -1.12 0.56 11.55
N ASN A 31 -1.03 1.89 11.60
CA ASN A 31 -2.00 2.72 12.30
C ASN A 31 -3.15 3.20 11.39
N TRP A 32 -2.93 3.30 10.07
CA TRP A 32 -3.96 3.84 9.18
C TRP A 32 -4.52 2.82 8.18
N TRP A 33 -3.82 1.73 7.90
CA TRP A 33 -4.36 0.68 7.04
C TRP A 33 -5.54 0.02 7.78
N PRO A 34 -6.72 -0.11 7.14
CA PRO A 34 -7.88 -0.71 7.81
C PRO A 34 -7.76 -2.23 7.89
N LEU A 35 -6.91 -2.70 8.82
CA LEU A 35 -6.57 -4.12 8.97
C LEU A 35 -7.76 -5.00 9.34
N ASP A 36 -8.77 -4.43 9.98
CA ASP A 36 -10.01 -5.14 10.34
C ASP A 36 -10.96 -5.33 9.16
N GLN A 37 -10.64 -4.77 8.00
CA GLN A 37 -11.47 -4.86 6.80
C GLN A 37 -10.69 -5.28 5.57
N ARG A 38 -9.40 -4.95 5.49
CA ARG A 38 -8.56 -5.15 4.32
C ARG A 38 -7.23 -5.79 4.70
N SER A 39 -7.28 -7.04 5.15
CA SER A 39 -6.10 -7.83 5.48
C SER A 39 -6.31 -9.26 5.05
N ILE A 40 -5.21 -10.02 4.97
CA ILE A 40 -5.26 -11.45 4.64
C ILE A 40 -5.96 -12.21 5.76
N SER A 41 -5.66 -11.87 7.01
CA SER A 41 -6.24 -12.52 8.19
C SER A 41 -7.76 -12.39 8.22
N ILE A 42 -8.29 -11.18 7.96
CA ILE A 42 -9.73 -10.96 7.98
C ILE A 42 -10.42 -11.73 6.84
N MET A 43 -9.78 -11.83 5.68
CA MET A 43 -10.34 -12.55 4.54
C MET A 43 -10.34 -14.06 4.75
N ARG A 44 -9.29 -14.61 5.37
CA ARG A 44 -9.14 -16.06 5.57
C ARG A 44 -9.79 -16.56 6.86
N ASN A 45 -9.64 -15.80 7.94
CA ASN A 45 -9.98 -16.26 9.28
C ASN A 45 -11.14 -15.50 9.92
N GLY A 46 -11.60 -14.41 9.30
CA GLY A 46 -12.65 -13.55 9.87
C GLY A 46 -12.21 -12.76 11.09
N ALA A 47 -10.91 -12.72 11.37
CA ALA A 47 -10.35 -11.99 12.51
C ALA A 47 -9.21 -11.10 12.05
N PRO A 48 -9.04 -9.89 12.64
CA PRO A 48 -7.95 -9.00 12.24
C PRO A 48 -6.59 -9.56 12.64
N PRO A 49 -5.52 -9.14 11.96
CA PRO A 49 -4.17 -9.56 12.31
C PRO A 49 -3.74 -8.97 13.66
N SER A 50 -2.75 -9.59 14.28
CA SER A 50 -2.18 -9.07 15.52
C SER A 50 -1.19 -7.93 15.28
N ALA A 51 -0.58 -7.86 14.08
CA ALA A 51 0.37 -6.81 13.73
C ALA A 51 0.57 -6.69 12.22
N LEU A 52 1.04 -5.53 11.80
CA LEU A 52 1.60 -5.30 10.48
C LEU A 52 3.01 -4.75 10.69
N LYS A 53 4.01 -5.44 10.18
CA LYS A 53 5.42 -5.07 10.34
C LYS A 53 5.99 -4.57 9.04
N ILE A 54 6.67 -3.42 9.09
CA ILE A 54 7.29 -2.81 7.93
C ILE A 54 8.77 -2.57 8.25
N ASP A 55 9.63 -3.16 7.43
CA ASP A 55 11.05 -2.89 7.48
C ASP A 55 11.33 -1.70 6.54
N ALA A 56 11.40 -0.50 7.09
CA ALA A 56 11.40 0.75 6.34
C ALA A 56 12.76 1.03 5.72
N ARG A 57 13.10 0.31 4.66
CA ARG A 57 14.35 0.45 3.90
C ARG A 57 14.20 -0.21 2.54
N GLN A 58 15.12 0.08 1.64
CA GLN A 58 15.17 -0.62 0.35
C GLN A 58 15.44 -2.11 0.60
N GLY A 59 14.67 -2.98 -0.02
CA GLY A 59 14.70 -4.41 0.20
C GLY A 59 13.91 -4.87 1.41
N GLY A 60 13.35 -3.94 2.20
CA GLY A 60 12.54 -4.28 3.37
C GLY A 60 11.21 -4.90 3.00
N ARG A 61 10.68 -5.75 3.89
CA ARG A 61 9.43 -6.48 3.66
C ARG A 61 8.29 -5.88 4.46
N ILE A 62 7.08 -5.99 3.91
CA ILE A 62 5.84 -5.67 4.60
C ILE A 62 5.16 -6.99 4.92
N VAL A 63 4.98 -7.29 6.21
CA VAL A 63 4.52 -8.60 6.67
C VAL A 63 3.38 -8.43 7.66
N GLU A 64 2.27 -9.09 7.37
CA GLU A 64 1.12 -9.18 8.28
C GLU A 64 1.30 -10.38 9.19
N ILE A 65 1.10 -10.19 10.50
CA ILE A 65 1.12 -11.28 11.48
C ILE A 65 -0.32 -11.62 11.83
N GLY A 66 -0.74 -12.83 11.49
CA GLY A 66 -2.09 -13.30 11.77
C GLY A 66 -2.35 -13.52 13.26
N PRO A 67 -3.62 -13.73 13.65
CA PRO A 67 -3.96 -13.96 15.07
C PRO A 67 -3.34 -15.24 15.63
N ASP A 68 -2.96 -16.17 14.76
CA ASP A 68 -2.27 -17.42 15.11
C ASP A 68 -0.74 -17.31 15.05
N GLY A 69 -0.21 -16.11 14.73
CA GLY A 69 1.22 -15.88 14.57
C GLY A 69 1.75 -16.18 13.17
N GLU A 70 0.89 -16.60 12.24
CA GLU A 70 1.29 -16.88 10.87
C GLU A 70 1.69 -15.61 10.13
N GLU A 71 2.79 -15.66 9.37
CA GLU A 71 3.26 -14.52 8.58
C GLU A 71 2.66 -14.54 7.18
N HIS A 72 2.20 -13.36 6.74
CA HIS A 72 1.69 -13.16 5.38
C HIS A 72 2.45 -12.02 4.74
N HIS A 73 3.24 -12.31 3.71
CA HIS A 73 4.08 -11.33 3.02
C HIS A 73 3.22 -10.52 2.04
N TRP A 74 3.14 -9.22 2.26
CA TRP A 74 2.38 -8.32 1.38
C TRP A 74 3.19 -7.82 0.21
N GLY A 75 4.45 -7.49 0.45
CA GLY A 75 5.30 -6.91 -0.58
C GLY A 75 6.69 -6.59 -0.09
N THR A 76 7.50 -6.04 -1.00
CA THR A 76 8.88 -5.67 -0.74
C THR A 76 9.11 -4.24 -1.23
N ILE A 77 9.84 -3.45 -0.45
CA ILE A 77 10.19 -2.08 -0.83
C ILE A 77 11.29 -2.15 -1.87
N ARG A 78 10.96 -1.81 -3.12
CA ARG A 78 11.89 -1.81 -4.25
C ARG A 78 12.72 -0.55 -4.26
N THR A 79 12.10 0.60 -4.03
CA THR A 79 12.75 1.91 -3.97
C THR A 79 12.33 2.61 -2.70
N TYR A 80 13.30 3.06 -1.94
CA TYR A 80 13.08 3.81 -0.70
C TYR A 80 13.86 5.12 -0.79
N ASP A 81 13.14 6.19 -1.17
CA ASP A 81 13.69 7.53 -1.31
C ASP A 81 12.93 8.46 -0.37
N PRO A 82 13.40 8.62 0.89
CA PRO A 82 12.66 9.36 1.92
C PRO A 82 12.23 10.74 1.46
N CYS A 83 10.99 11.09 1.77
CA CYS A 83 10.31 12.33 1.46
C CYS A 83 9.96 12.54 -0.02
N HIS A 84 10.36 11.62 -0.92
CA HIS A 84 10.15 11.80 -2.36
C HIS A 84 9.36 10.67 -3.01
N ARG A 85 9.81 9.42 -2.83
CA ARG A 85 9.25 8.31 -3.60
C ARG A 85 9.38 6.99 -2.86
N LEU A 86 8.34 6.15 -3.03
CA LEU A 86 8.32 4.78 -2.55
C LEU A 86 7.84 3.90 -3.70
N LYS A 87 8.53 2.79 -3.96
CA LYS A 87 8.06 1.77 -4.90
C LYS A 87 7.98 0.44 -4.19
N LEU A 88 6.88 -0.25 -4.36
CA LEU A 88 6.64 -1.55 -3.74
C LEU A 88 6.36 -2.59 -4.81
N ASP A 89 7.00 -3.75 -4.71
CA ASP A 89 6.50 -4.97 -5.34
C ASP A 89 5.40 -5.47 -4.42
N PHE A 90 4.15 -5.45 -4.88
CA PHE A 90 2.99 -5.62 -4.01
C PHE A 90 2.12 -6.78 -4.48
N HIS A 91 1.98 -7.82 -3.67
CA HIS A 91 1.29 -9.06 -4.04
C HIS A 91 0.32 -9.59 -2.99
N MET A 92 0.27 -9.01 -1.81
CA MET A 92 -0.71 -9.33 -0.74
C MET A 92 -0.90 -10.83 -0.50
N GLY A 93 0.19 -11.53 -0.21
CA GLY A 93 0.13 -12.96 0.12
C GLY A 93 0.16 -13.90 -1.08
N LEU A 94 0.09 -13.37 -2.30
CA LEU A 94 0.34 -14.16 -3.51
C LEU A 94 1.86 -14.32 -3.71
N SER A 95 2.25 -15.01 -4.78
CA SER A 95 3.67 -15.22 -5.06
C SER A 95 4.39 -13.87 -5.29
N PRO A 96 5.56 -13.64 -4.66
CA PRO A 96 6.35 -12.44 -4.94
C PRO A 96 6.73 -12.27 -6.41
N GLU A 97 6.76 -13.36 -7.17
CA GLU A 97 7.08 -13.33 -8.60
C GLU A 97 5.94 -12.75 -9.44
N THR A 98 4.73 -12.66 -8.87
CA THR A 98 3.55 -12.12 -9.55
C THR A 98 3.12 -10.78 -8.96
N ALA A 99 4.08 -9.98 -8.52
CA ALA A 99 3.78 -8.71 -7.85
C ALA A 99 3.39 -7.61 -8.83
N SER A 100 2.35 -6.86 -8.47
CA SER A 100 2.08 -5.58 -9.10
C SER A 100 3.08 -4.54 -8.59
N LEU A 101 3.15 -3.38 -9.26
CA LEU A 101 3.98 -2.27 -8.81
C LEU A 101 3.09 -1.18 -8.21
N VAL A 102 3.37 -0.81 -6.97
CA VAL A 102 2.75 0.35 -6.32
C VAL A 102 3.82 1.42 -6.17
N GLU A 103 3.59 2.57 -6.79
CA GLU A 103 4.49 3.72 -6.68
C GLU A 103 3.76 4.85 -5.97
N VAL A 104 4.42 5.44 -4.97
CA VAL A 104 3.87 6.61 -4.25
C VAL A 104 4.88 7.74 -4.35
N VAL A 105 4.43 8.87 -4.87
CA VAL A 105 5.25 10.07 -5.05
C VAL A 105 4.74 11.16 -4.10
N PHE A 106 5.65 11.78 -3.38
CA PHE A 106 5.36 12.82 -2.40
C PHE A 106 5.87 14.16 -2.92
N HIS A 107 4.94 15.04 -3.23
CA HIS A 107 5.19 16.34 -3.85
C HIS A 107 4.87 17.45 -2.86
N GLU A 108 5.88 17.97 -2.18
CA GLU A 108 5.67 19.06 -1.24
C GLU A 108 5.32 20.34 -2.00
N ILE A 109 4.12 20.85 -1.76
CA ILE A 109 3.65 22.11 -2.35
C ILE A 109 4.07 23.28 -1.47
N SER A 110 3.96 23.08 -0.15
CA SER A 110 4.41 24.06 0.86
C SER A 110 4.81 23.29 2.12
N PRO A 111 5.41 23.94 3.12
CA PRO A 111 5.80 23.24 4.36
C PRO A 111 4.65 22.52 5.08
N ASN A 112 3.41 22.88 4.78
CA ASN A 112 2.22 22.32 5.42
C ASN A 112 1.27 21.66 4.43
N LEU A 113 1.71 21.40 3.20
CA LEU A 113 0.86 20.80 2.17
C LEU A 113 1.67 19.93 1.23
N THR A 114 1.29 18.67 1.10
CA THR A 114 1.96 17.72 0.20
C THR A 114 0.90 17.03 -0.66
N LYS A 115 1.17 16.96 -1.96
CA LYS A 115 0.37 16.14 -2.88
C LYS A 115 0.98 14.74 -2.92
N VAL A 116 0.17 13.73 -2.61
CA VAL A 116 0.60 12.33 -2.59
C VAL A 116 -0.12 11.61 -3.73
N VAL A 117 0.64 11.02 -4.63
CA VAL A 117 0.11 10.32 -5.81
C VAL A 117 0.49 8.85 -5.72
N LEU A 118 -0.51 7.98 -5.68
CA LEU A 118 -0.36 6.53 -5.66
C LEU A 118 -0.74 5.97 -7.02
N THR A 119 0.15 5.19 -7.61
CA THR A 119 -0.09 4.52 -8.90
C THR A 119 0.17 3.03 -8.74
N GLN A 120 -0.83 2.21 -9.08
CA GLN A 120 -0.67 0.77 -9.11
C GLN A 120 -0.76 0.28 -10.55
N SER A 121 0.25 -0.49 -10.97
CA SER A 121 0.41 -0.93 -12.36
C SER A 121 0.97 -2.36 -12.39
N ARG A 122 1.26 -2.85 -13.61
CA ARG A 122 1.77 -4.21 -13.84
C ARG A 122 0.75 -5.29 -13.46
N TRP A 123 -0.51 -5.02 -13.79
CA TRP A 123 -1.62 -5.95 -13.50
C TRP A 123 -1.45 -7.29 -14.18
N GLU A 124 -0.78 -7.34 -15.32
CA GLU A 124 -0.48 -8.56 -16.07
C GLU A 124 0.34 -9.57 -15.26
N ALA A 125 1.06 -9.10 -14.24
CA ALA A 125 1.81 -10.00 -13.36
C ALA A 125 0.90 -10.98 -12.61
N PHE A 126 -0.36 -10.62 -12.39
CA PHE A 126 -1.34 -11.50 -11.74
C PHE A 126 -1.94 -12.56 -12.67
N GLY A 127 -1.63 -12.53 -13.96
CA GLY A 127 -2.14 -13.51 -14.91
C GLY A 127 -3.67 -13.49 -14.99
N ASP A 128 -4.30 -14.64 -14.84
CA ASP A 128 -5.76 -14.77 -14.91
C ASP A 128 -6.50 -14.04 -13.80
N LEU A 129 -5.83 -13.71 -12.70
CA LEU A 129 -6.41 -12.97 -11.59
C LEU A 129 -6.39 -11.46 -11.81
N ALA A 130 -5.78 -10.97 -12.91
CA ALA A 130 -5.55 -9.54 -13.11
C ALA A 130 -6.82 -8.69 -13.02
N ARG A 131 -7.92 -9.12 -13.67
CA ARG A 131 -9.18 -8.37 -13.63
C ARG A 131 -9.78 -8.30 -12.24
N ASP A 132 -9.79 -9.42 -11.51
CA ASP A 132 -10.34 -9.48 -10.16
C ASP A 132 -9.53 -8.62 -9.20
N MET A 133 -8.20 -8.69 -9.29
CA MET A 133 -7.32 -7.89 -8.46
C MET A 133 -7.46 -6.40 -8.78
N TYR A 134 -7.56 -6.07 -10.08
CA TYR A 134 -7.77 -4.69 -10.53
C TYR A 134 -9.04 -4.09 -9.95
N GLY A 135 -10.16 -4.81 -10.06
CA GLY A 135 -11.44 -4.36 -9.52
C GLY A 135 -11.42 -4.23 -8.00
N GLY A 136 -10.81 -5.20 -7.31
CA GLY A 136 -10.71 -5.20 -5.86
C GLY A 136 -9.88 -4.04 -5.33
N TYR A 137 -8.70 -3.80 -5.89
CA TYR A 137 -7.86 -2.67 -5.49
C TYR A 137 -8.48 -1.34 -5.87
N GLY A 138 -9.08 -1.24 -7.06
CA GLY A 138 -9.72 -0.02 -7.51
C GLY A 138 -10.79 0.47 -6.55
N SER A 139 -11.59 -0.44 -6.00
CA SER A 139 -12.62 -0.09 -5.02
C SER A 139 -12.05 0.11 -3.61
N SER A 140 -10.94 -0.55 -3.28
CA SER A 140 -10.37 -0.51 -1.92
C SER A 140 -9.53 0.72 -1.64
N TRP A 141 -8.88 1.29 -2.67
CA TRP A 141 -7.98 2.45 -2.45
C TRP A 141 -8.70 3.67 -1.91
N ALA A 142 -9.99 3.86 -2.19
CA ALA A 142 -10.76 4.95 -1.61
C ALA A 142 -10.77 4.85 -0.08
N MET A 143 -11.04 3.67 0.46
CA MET A 143 -11.05 3.44 1.90
C MET A 143 -9.63 3.47 2.49
N ILE A 144 -8.69 2.81 1.85
CA ILE A 144 -7.33 2.62 2.37
C ILE A 144 -6.52 3.91 2.29
N PHE A 145 -6.44 4.47 1.09
CA PHE A 145 -5.54 5.60 0.81
C PHE A 145 -6.22 6.95 1.06
N GLU A 146 -7.37 7.17 0.42
CA GLU A 146 -8.02 8.48 0.50
C GLU A 146 -8.57 8.74 1.89
N GLU A 147 -9.25 7.77 2.50
CA GLU A 147 -9.83 7.92 3.84
C GLU A 147 -8.82 7.59 4.94
N GLY A 148 -8.22 6.39 4.91
CA GLY A 148 -7.33 5.92 5.98
C GLY A 148 -6.07 6.76 6.10
N TYR A 149 -5.27 6.79 5.06
CA TYR A 149 -4.03 7.55 5.05
C TYR A 149 -4.30 9.06 5.15
N GLY A 150 -5.29 9.56 4.41
CA GLY A 150 -5.65 10.96 4.45
C GLY A 150 -6.00 11.44 5.85
N ALA A 151 -6.79 10.66 6.59
CA ALA A 151 -7.15 10.98 7.98
C ALA A 151 -5.92 10.96 8.91
N ALA A 152 -5.00 10.02 8.71
CA ALA A 152 -3.78 9.95 9.50
C ALA A 152 -2.92 11.20 9.34
N CYS A 153 -2.84 11.74 8.13
CA CYS A 153 -2.09 12.97 7.86
C CYS A 153 -2.76 14.22 8.40
N ALA A 154 -4.08 14.18 8.60
CA ALA A 154 -4.86 15.31 9.11
C ALA A 154 -4.94 15.34 10.65
N ALA A 155 -4.51 14.28 11.30
CA ALA A 155 -4.55 14.16 12.75
C ALA A 155 -3.48 14.99 13.46
#